data_6ba20c8f4969681e2c0d742d4e5dd873
#
_entry.id   6ba20c8f4969681e2c0d742d4e5dd873
#
_cell.length_a   1.000
_cell.length_b   1.000
_cell.length_c   1.000
_cell.angle_alpha   90.00
_cell.angle_beta   90.00
_cell.angle_gamma   90.00
#
_symmetry.space_group_name_H-M   'P 1'
#
loop_
_entity.id
_entity.type
_entity.pdbx_description
1 polymer ?
#
loop_
_entity_poly.entity_id
_entity_poly.type
_entity_poly.pdbx_seq_one_letter_code
_entity_poly.pdbx_strand_id
1 'polypeptide(L)'
;GAHDAELARILASGKDVISINGYSHPRHWGPARLAPLEAACRSGGSTLAGAGLNPGFAGEQLALVASGVCSVLDHVEVVESVDCVPVRSPEYVFGVLGFGADPRSVDPNDPAWGPAAALNGMYEETLAAMAAQLGLPLERVVTEHRAFAATHDLQVAAGTIPRGRISHFNWRWRGMVGGAPRLTMSIHWYMEAAHLQDPRPPLWRIHLQGQPGVKLSLELEKRVGDATPTSPEQIALAGAVVNAIPRVCAAPPGVLTRAIATPYQHGYASGDRYVPPQG
;
A
#
# COMPACT_ATOMS: atom_id res chain seq x y z
N GLY A 1 -14.37 7.85 0.28
CA GLY A 1 -13.83 7.57 -1.01
C GLY A 1 -14.51 8.21 -2.19
N ALA A 2 -13.70 8.66 -3.13
CA ALA A 2 -14.20 9.27 -4.36
C ALA A 2 -15.12 8.33 -5.17
N HIS A 3 -14.99 7.02 -4.98
CA HIS A 3 -15.71 6.00 -5.75
C HIS A 3 -16.80 5.26 -4.94
N ASP A 4 -17.04 5.63 -3.69
CA ASP A 4 -17.94 4.88 -2.81
C ASP A 4 -19.38 4.77 -3.36
N ALA A 5 -19.92 5.86 -3.91
CA ALA A 5 -21.26 5.87 -4.48
C ALA A 5 -21.39 4.98 -5.74
N GLU A 6 -20.37 4.98 -6.59
CA GLU A 6 -20.34 4.14 -7.78
C GLU A 6 -20.21 2.66 -7.41
N LEU A 7 -19.31 2.34 -6.47
CA LEU A 7 -19.14 0.99 -5.96
C LEU A 7 -20.42 0.46 -5.32
N ALA A 8 -21.09 1.28 -4.50
CA ALA A 8 -22.37 0.90 -3.90
C ALA A 8 -23.43 0.56 -4.96
N ARG A 9 -23.49 1.32 -6.06
CA ARG A 9 -24.40 1.03 -7.18
C ARG A 9 -24.05 -0.29 -7.89
N ILE A 10 -22.76 -0.58 -8.10
CA ILE A 10 -22.30 -1.83 -8.73
C ILE A 10 -22.62 -3.02 -7.80
N LEU A 11 -22.29 -2.90 -6.51
CA LEU A 11 -22.54 -3.93 -5.52
C LEU A 11 -24.04 -4.24 -5.38
N ALA A 12 -24.90 -3.21 -5.31
CA ALA A 12 -26.35 -3.38 -5.25
C ALA A 12 -26.94 -4.06 -6.49
N SER A 13 -26.24 -4.05 -7.63
CA SER A 13 -26.65 -4.76 -8.85
C SER A 13 -26.26 -6.24 -8.86
N GLY A 14 -25.74 -6.79 -7.75
CA GLY A 14 -25.37 -8.20 -7.62
C GLY A 14 -24.01 -8.56 -8.18
N LYS A 15 -23.09 -7.59 -8.32
CA LYS A 15 -21.74 -7.83 -8.83
C LYS A 15 -20.72 -7.69 -7.71
N ASP A 16 -19.85 -8.70 -7.56
CA ASP A 16 -18.68 -8.62 -6.71
C ASP A 16 -17.68 -7.62 -7.26
N VAL A 17 -16.98 -6.93 -6.35
CA VAL A 17 -15.97 -5.93 -6.72
C VAL A 17 -14.66 -6.21 -6.02
N ILE A 18 -13.57 -6.19 -6.79
CA ILE A 18 -12.19 -6.19 -6.28
C ILE A 18 -11.56 -4.85 -6.65
N SER A 19 -11.14 -4.09 -5.63
CA SER A 19 -10.47 -2.81 -5.81
C SER A 19 -8.97 -2.93 -5.58
N ILE A 20 -8.17 -2.30 -6.43
CA ILE A 20 -6.72 -2.14 -6.24
C ILE A 20 -6.36 -0.80 -5.57
N ASN A 21 -7.34 0.07 -5.34
CA ASN A 21 -7.18 1.39 -4.76
C ASN A 21 -7.78 1.46 -3.35
N GLY A 22 -7.27 0.65 -2.43
CA GLY A 22 -7.79 0.55 -1.07
C GLY A 22 -8.95 -0.43 -0.95
N TYR A 23 -9.86 -0.18 0.02
CA TYR A 23 -10.95 -1.08 0.42
C TYR A 23 -10.48 -2.41 1.04
N SER A 24 -9.24 -2.47 1.52
CA SER A 24 -8.73 -3.59 2.33
C SER A 24 -9.24 -3.54 3.78
N HIS A 25 -9.49 -2.32 4.30
CA HIS A 25 -9.96 -2.09 5.65
C HIS A 25 -10.88 -0.86 5.78
N PRO A 26 -12.00 -0.78 5.03
CA PRO A 26 -12.86 0.42 5.04
C PRO A 26 -13.47 0.74 6.40
N ARG A 27 -13.43 -0.19 7.37
CA ARG A 27 -13.83 0.04 8.77
C ARG A 27 -13.05 1.16 9.44
N HIS A 28 -11.82 1.41 9.01
CA HIS A 28 -10.98 2.52 9.47
C HIS A 28 -11.67 3.88 9.28
N TRP A 29 -12.42 4.04 8.22
CA TRP A 29 -13.10 5.30 7.88
C TRP A 29 -14.43 5.51 8.63
N GLY A 30 -14.78 4.58 9.51
CA GLY A 30 -15.95 4.66 10.36
C GLY A 30 -17.27 4.25 9.68
N PRO A 31 -18.36 4.20 10.47
CA PRO A 31 -19.64 3.66 10.04
C PRO A 31 -20.31 4.47 8.93
N ALA A 32 -20.12 5.78 8.90
CA ALA A 32 -20.74 6.64 7.88
C ALA A 32 -20.30 6.26 6.45
N ARG A 33 -19.06 5.81 6.27
CA ARG A 33 -18.54 5.33 4.98
C ARG A 33 -18.83 3.84 4.78
N LEU A 34 -18.68 3.04 5.81
CA LEU A 34 -18.82 1.59 5.73
C LEU A 34 -20.26 1.14 5.51
N ALA A 35 -21.24 1.71 6.24
CA ALA A 35 -22.61 1.24 6.24
C ALA A 35 -23.31 1.26 4.86
N PRO A 36 -23.14 2.30 4.02
CA PRO A 36 -23.68 2.29 2.66
C PRO A 36 -23.13 1.16 1.78
N LEU A 37 -21.83 0.87 1.88
CA LEU A 37 -21.18 -0.21 1.12
C LEU A 37 -21.66 -1.58 1.59
N GLU A 38 -21.75 -1.81 2.90
CA GLU A 38 -22.29 -3.05 3.45
C GLU A 38 -23.78 -3.25 3.11
N ALA A 39 -24.58 -2.19 3.13
CA ALA A 39 -25.97 -2.23 2.73
C ALA A 39 -26.12 -2.61 1.24
N ALA A 40 -25.29 -2.03 0.37
CA ALA A 40 -25.26 -2.35 -1.03
C ALA A 40 -24.85 -3.82 -1.29
N CYS A 41 -23.82 -4.30 -0.60
CA CYS A 41 -23.42 -5.71 -0.65
C CYS A 41 -24.58 -6.64 -0.24
N ARG A 42 -25.24 -6.36 0.88
CA ARG A 42 -26.37 -7.18 1.35
C ARG A 42 -27.54 -7.17 0.37
N SER A 43 -27.90 -6.02 -0.17
CA SER A 43 -29.03 -5.92 -1.11
C SER A 43 -28.78 -6.62 -2.44
N GLY A 44 -27.53 -6.59 -2.92
CA GLY A 44 -27.12 -7.24 -4.17
C GLY A 44 -26.70 -8.71 -4.00
N GLY A 45 -26.50 -9.18 -2.78
CA GLY A 45 -25.90 -10.49 -2.53
C GLY A 45 -24.43 -10.55 -2.98
N SER A 46 -23.69 -9.44 -2.88
CA SER A 46 -22.36 -9.26 -3.47
C SER A 46 -21.30 -8.94 -2.41
N THR A 47 -20.03 -9.04 -2.82
CA THR A 47 -18.86 -8.85 -1.95
C THR A 47 -17.95 -7.75 -2.49
N LEU A 48 -17.45 -6.89 -1.59
CA LEU A 48 -16.40 -5.92 -1.86
C LEU A 48 -15.09 -6.36 -1.19
N ALA A 49 -13.99 -6.37 -1.93
CA ALA A 49 -12.67 -6.66 -1.40
C ALA A 49 -11.60 -5.72 -1.94
N GLY A 50 -10.64 -5.37 -1.10
CA GLY A 50 -9.36 -4.81 -1.53
C GLY A 50 -8.39 -5.91 -1.91
N ALA A 51 -7.69 -5.77 -3.03
CA ALA A 51 -6.60 -6.66 -3.44
C ALA A 51 -5.58 -5.85 -4.25
N GLY A 52 -4.41 -6.42 -4.44
CA GLY A 52 -3.37 -5.76 -5.22
C GLY A 52 -1.99 -6.18 -4.79
N LEU A 53 -1.01 -5.45 -5.27
CA LEU A 53 0.40 -5.69 -4.96
C LEU A 53 0.87 -4.77 -3.82
N ASN A 54 0.68 -3.46 -3.98
CA ASN A 54 0.90 -2.46 -2.94
C ASN A 54 -0.09 -1.28 -3.12
N PRO A 55 -1.10 -1.17 -2.24
CA PRO A 55 -1.38 -2.02 -1.08
C PRO A 55 -1.84 -3.43 -1.47
N GLY A 56 -1.62 -4.38 -0.56
CA GLY A 56 -2.03 -5.77 -0.71
C GLY A 56 -0.91 -6.76 -0.44
N PHE A 57 -0.49 -7.55 -1.45
CA PHE A 57 0.44 -8.66 -1.25
C PHE A 57 1.78 -8.21 -0.66
N ALA A 58 2.52 -7.34 -1.34
CA ALA A 58 3.84 -6.90 -0.90
C ALA A 58 3.75 -5.84 0.22
N GLY A 59 2.77 -4.94 0.15
CA GLY A 59 2.61 -3.86 1.12
C GLY A 59 2.07 -4.28 2.49
N GLU A 60 1.31 -5.38 2.56
CA GLU A 60 0.65 -5.82 3.79
C GLU A 60 0.97 -7.27 4.14
N GLN A 61 0.62 -8.21 3.24
CA GLN A 61 0.54 -9.63 3.58
C GLN A 61 1.88 -10.24 3.92
N LEU A 62 2.94 -9.90 3.16
CA LEU A 62 4.27 -10.46 3.42
C LEU A 62 4.78 -10.06 4.80
N ALA A 63 4.60 -8.81 5.21
CA ALA A 63 4.99 -8.34 6.54
C ALA A 63 4.19 -9.05 7.64
N LEU A 64 2.87 -9.19 7.44
CA LEU A 64 1.98 -9.85 8.40
C LEU A 64 2.30 -11.34 8.54
N VAL A 65 2.50 -12.06 7.43
CA VAL A 65 2.88 -13.48 7.46
C VAL A 65 4.23 -13.65 8.15
N ALA A 66 5.23 -12.84 7.80
CA ALA A 66 6.55 -12.90 8.37
C ALA A 66 6.56 -12.58 9.88
N SER A 67 5.64 -11.75 10.36
CA SER A 67 5.53 -11.40 11.78
C SER A 67 5.16 -12.59 12.67
N GLY A 68 4.57 -13.65 12.11
CA GLY A 68 4.15 -14.83 12.84
C GLY A 68 5.28 -15.64 13.48
N VAL A 69 6.55 -15.36 13.14
CA VAL A 69 7.72 -15.98 13.80
C VAL A 69 8.32 -15.10 14.90
N CYS A 70 7.80 -13.88 15.11
CA CYS A 70 8.30 -12.96 16.12
C CYS A 70 7.59 -13.18 17.46
N SER A 71 8.36 -13.37 18.54
CA SER A 71 7.83 -13.35 19.92
C SER A 71 7.68 -11.91 20.46
N VAL A 72 8.49 -10.98 19.93
CA VAL A 72 8.40 -9.53 20.18
C VAL A 72 8.45 -8.85 18.83
N LEU A 73 7.59 -7.83 18.64
CA LEU A 73 7.57 -7.02 17.43
C LEU A 73 7.55 -5.54 17.82
N ASP A 74 8.67 -4.87 17.61
CA ASP A 74 8.85 -3.46 17.98
C ASP A 74 8.46 -2.52 16.84
N HIS A 75 8.81 -2.88 15.59
CA HIS A 75 8.54 -2.05 14.44
C HIS A 75 8.46 -2.89 13.17
N VAL A 76 7.55 -2.50 12.29
CA VAL A 76 7.40 -3.04 10.91
C VAL A 76 7.72 -1.94 9.92
N GLU A 77 8.70 -2.14 9.07
CA GLU A 77 9.02 -1.25 7.97
C GLU A 77 8.86 -2.00 6.64
N VAL A 78 8.05 -1.42 5.75
CA VAL A 78 7.90 -1.86 4.36
C VAL A 78 8.42 -0.75 3.46
N VAL A 79 9.38 -1.06 2.60
CA VAL A 79 9.96 -0.13 1.64
C VAL A 79 9.74 -0.68 0.23
N GLU A 80 9.13 0.12 -0.63
CA GLU A 80 9.02 -0.12 -2.06
C GLU A 80 9.96 0.84 -2.80
N SER A 81 10.65 0.35 -3.83
CA SER A 81 11.57 1.17 -4.64
C SER A 81 11.30 0.92 -6.12
N VAL A 82 10.62 1.87 -6.75
CA VAL A 82 10.18 1.77 -8.14
C VAL A 82 11.03 2.67 -9.03
N ASP A 83 11.75 2.07 -9.96
CA ASP A 83 12.39 2.79 -11.07
C ASP A 83 11.31 3.24 -12.07
N CYS A 84 11.09 4.55 -12.14
CA CYS A 84 10.10 5.14 -13.02
C CYS A 84 10.67 5.57 -14.39
N VAL A 85 11.97 5.39 -14.64
CA VAL A 85 12.62 5.74 -15.92
C VAL A 85 11.94 5.09 -17.15
N PRO A 86 11.48 3.80 -17.09
CA PRO A 86 10.85 3.16 -18.23
C PRO A 86 9.41 3.60 -18.51
N VAL A 87 8.76 4.37 -17.63
CA VAL A 87 7.38 4.82 -17.80
C VAL A 87 7.28 5.81 -18.94
N ARG A 88 6.48 5.48 -19.97
CA ARG A 88 6.47 6.19 -21.26
C ARG A 88 5.49 7.34 -21.37
N SER A 89 4.43 7.39 -20.53
CA SER A 89 3.39 8.42 -20.63
C SER A 89 3.84 9.75 -20.01
N PRO A 90 4.08 10.83 -20.79
CA PRO A 90 4.44 12.13 -20.24
C PRO A 90 3.35 12.71 -19.34
N GLU A 91 2.08 12.54 -19.73
CA GLU A 91 0.94 13.01 -18.93
C GLU A 91 0.92 12.35 -17.54
N TYR A 92 1.18 11.06 -17.49
CA TYR A 92 1.23 10.34 -16.23
C TYR A 92 2.45 10.73 -15.40
N VAL A 93 3.65 10.73 -16.00
CA VAL A 93 4.92 11.03 -15.31
C VAL A 93 4.96 12.46 -14.80
N PHE A 94 4.65 13.44 -15.65
CA PHE A 94 4.79 14.85 -15.30
C PHE A 94 3.50 15.44 -14.72
N GLY A 95 2.33 15.02 -15.23
CA GLY A 95 1.04 15.56 -14.80
C GLY A 95 0.48 14.87 -13.55
N VAL A 96 0.52 13.53 -13.50
CA VAL A 96 -0.08 12.77 -12.39
C VAL A 96 0.92 12.51 -11.28
N LEU A 97 2.16 12.06 -11.60
CA LEU A 97 3.15 11.74 -10.57
C LEU A 97 3.92 12.96 -10.06
N GLY A 98 3.96 14.07 -10.82
CA GLY A 98 4.59 15.32 -10.40
C GLY A 98 6.10 15.39 -10.62
N PHE A 99 6.70 14.44 -11.34
CA PHE A 99 8.09 14.56 -11.76
C PHE A 99 8.31 15.79 -12.66
N GLY A 100 9.53 16.34 -12.67
CA GLY A 100 9.84 17.53 -13.46
C GLY A 100 9.32 18.86 -12.91
N ALA A 101 8.50 18.84 -11.85
CA ALA A 101 8.02 20.07 -11.19
C ALA A 101 9.18 20.82 -10.50
N ASP A 102 8.96 22.12 -10.25
CA ASP A 102 9.88 22.92 -9.42
C ASP A 102 9.73 22.52 -7.95
N PRO A 103 10.78 22.07 -7.25
CA PRO A 103 10.68 21.69 -5.83
C PRO A 103 10.13 22.80 -4.93
N ARG A 104 10.27 24.06 -5.33
CA ARG A 104 9.75 25.22 -4.56
C ARG A 104 8.24 25.43 -4.73
N SER A 105 7.65 24.83 -5.75
CA SER A 105 6.21 24.95 -6.06
C SER A 105 5.40 23.73 -5.57
N VAL A 106 6.05 22.73 -4.99
CA VAL A 106 5.43 21.46 -4.55
C VAL A 106 5.77 21.20 -3.09
N ASP A 107 4.75 21.10 -2.25
CA ASP A 107 4.88 20.49 -0.93
C ASP A 107 4.24 19.09 -0.99
N PRO A 108 5.03 18.00 -0.94
CA PRO A 108 4.49 16.65 -0.97
C PRO A 108 3.66 16.29 0.29
N ASN A 109 3.74 17.10 1.35
CA ASN A 109 2.93 16.91 2.56
C ASN A 109 1.63 17.74 2.54
N ASP A 110 1.43 18.60 1.54
CA ASP A 110 0.14 19.30 1.38
C ASP A 110 -0.96 18.27 1.00
N PRO A 111 -1.95 18.05 1.87
CA PRO A 111 -3.03 17.11 1.59
C PRO A 111 -3.93 17.54 0.43
N ALA A 112 -3.87 18.79 0.00
CA ALA A 112 -4.59 19.30 -1.17
C ALA A 112 -3.84 19.04 -2.48
N TRP A 113 -2.54 18.70 -2.43
CA TRP A 113 -1.81 18.34 -3.63
C TRP A 113 -2.26 16.98 -4.16
N GLY A 114 -2.67 16.94 -5.45
CA GLY A 114 -3.36 15.79 -6.05
C GLY A 114 -2.71 14.42 -5.80
N PRO A 115 -1.41 14.24 -6.05
CA PRO A 115 -0.72 12.97 -5.75
C PRO A 115 -0.77 12.58 -4.26
N ALA A 116 -0.53 13.53 -3.35
CA ALA A 116 -0.60 13.27 -1.91
C ALA A 116 -2.04 12.92 -1.48
N ALA A 117 -3.04 13.67 -1.96
CA ALA A 117 -4.44 13.40 -1.67
C ALA A 117 -4.87 11.98 -2.09
N ALA A 118 -4.41 11.52 -3.26
CA ALA A 118 -4.71 10.19 -3.76
C ALA A 118 -4.08 9.08 -2.92
N LEU A 119 -2.83 9.27 -2.49
CA LEU A 119 -2.05 8.24 -1.79
C LEU A 119 -2.34 8.18 -0.30
N ASN A 120 -2.52 9.33 0.36
CA ASN A 120 -2.64 9.40 1.81
C ASN A 120 -3.78 8.53 2.35
N GLY A 121 -4.98 8.66 1.77
CA GLY A 121 -6.12 7.86 2.22
C GLY A 121 -5.90 6.35 2.05
N MET A 122 -5.29 5.94 0.94
CA MET A 122 -5.03 4.53 0.65
C MET A 122 -4.02 3.93 1.62
N TYR A 123 -2.91 4.62 1.88
CA TYR A 123 -1.86 4.09 2.77
C TYR A 123 -2.18 4.27 4.26
N GLU A 124 -3.00 5.24 4.63
CA GLU A 124 -3.58 5.32 5.98
C GLU A 124 -4.47 4.10 6.27
N GLU A 125 -5.35 3.73 5.33
CA GLU A 125 -6.17 2.53 5.42
C GLU A 125 -5.30 1.26 5.50
N THR A 126 -4.22 1.19 4.72
CA THR A 126 -3.27 0.07 4.71
C THR A 126 -2.60 -0.12 6.07
N LEU A 127 -2.08 0.95 6.67
CA LEU A 127 -1.48 0.89 8.00
C LEU A 127 -2.51 0.53 9.08
N ALA A 128 -3.74 1.01 8.93
CA ALA A 128 -4.83 0.63 9.83
C ALA A 128 -5.21 -0.86 9.70
N ALA A 129 -5.21 -1.40 8.47
CA ALA A 129 -5.41 -2.83 8.23
C ALA A 129 -4.32 -3.68 8.89
N MET A 130 -3.06 -3.28 8.73
CA MET A 130 -1.93 -3.97 9.35
C MET A 130 -2.02 -3.91 10.88
N ALA A 131 -2.27 -2.72 11.44
CA ALA A 131 -2.39 -2.52 12.88
C ALA A 131 -3.50 -3.41 13.47
N ALA A 132 -4.67 -3.44 12.83
CA ALA A 132 -5.79 -4.25 13.28
C ALA A 132 -5.45 -5.75 13.31
N GLN A 133 -4.73 -6.27 12.30
CA GLN A 133 -4.33 -7.67 12.25
C GLN A 133 -3.21 -8.02 13.24
N LEU A 134 -2.35 -7.05 13.60
CA LEU A 134 -1.30 -7.21 14.61
C LEU A 134 -1.80 -6.96 16.04
N GLY A 135 -3.05 -6.56 16.22
CA GLY A 135 -3.60 -6.17 17.52
C GLY A 135 -2.99 -4.88 18.08
N LEU A 136 -2.45 -4.01 17.23
CA LEU A 136 -1.84 -2.75 17.65
C LEU A 136 -2.90 -1.64 17.75
N PRO A 137 -2.96 -0.89 18.85
CA PRO A 137 -3.88 0.24 19.01
C PRO A 137 -3.36 1.47 18.24
N LEU A 138 -3.61 1.50 16.94
CA LEU A 138 -3.20 2.61 16.08
C LEU A 138 -3.87 3.92 16.52
N GLU A 139 -3.06 4.92 16.87
CA GLU A 139 -3.55 6.24 17.31
C GLU A 139 -3.80 7.18 16.12
N ARG A 140 -2.84 7.25 15.22
CA ARG A 140 -2.88 8.09 14.01
C ARG A 140 -1.82 7.65 13.01
N VAL A 141 -1.96 8.09 11.78
CA VAL A 141 -0.92 8.02 10.76
C VAL A 141 -0.34 9.42 10.54
N VAL A 142 0.98 9.50 10.45
CA VAL A 142 1.73 10.74 10.19
C VAL A 142 2.42 10.60 8.85
N THR A 143 2.34 11.63 8.01
CA THR A 143 3.04 11.70 6.73
C THR A 143 4.39 12.40 6.89
N GLU A 144 5.41 11.90 6.20
CA GLU A 144 6.76 12.48 6.13
C GLU A 144 7.29 12.39 4.71
N HIS A 145 6.54 12.95 3.76
CA HIS A 145 6.91 12.88 2.36
C HIS A 145 8.08 13.82 2.03
N ARG A 146 8.91 13.40 1.09
CA ARG A 146 10.05 14.19 0.60
C ARG A 146 10.12 14.12 -0.92
N ALA A 147 10.48 15.24 -1.53
CA ALA A 147 10.81 15.33 -2.94
C ALA A 147 12.28 15.73 -3.08
N PHE A 148 12.96 15.15 -4.07
CA PHE A 148 14.37 15.41 -4.34
C PHE A 148 14.55 15.83 -5.80
N ALA A 149 15.46 16.77 -6.00
CA ALA A 149 15.73 17.34 -7.30
C ALA A 149 16.81 16.53 -8.06
N ALA A 150 16.68 16.47 -9.39
CA ALA A 150 17.64 15.88 -10.29
C ALA A 150 19.03 16.49 -10.13
N THR A 151 20.05 15.64 -10.03
CA THR A 151 21.46 16.05 -9.88
C THR A 151 22.09 16.50 -11.20
N HIS A 152 21.51 16.08 -12.33
CA HIS A 152 21.88 16.43 -13.70
C HIS A 152 20.64 16.36 -14.61
N ASP A 153 20.76 16.70 -15.88
CA ASP A 153 19.68 16.52 -16.85
C ASP A 153 19.46 15.02 -17.10
N LEU A 154 18.23 14.56 -16.93
CA LEU A 154 17.85 13.16 -17.07
C LEU A 154 17.08 12.96 -18.37
N GLN A 155 17.48 11.96 -19.16
CA GLN A 155 16.70 11.45 -20.28
C GLN A 155 15.94 10.21 -19.82
N VAL A 156 14.61 10.31 -19.76
CA VAL A 156 13.73 9.23 -19.35
C VAL A 156 12.77 8.87 -20.50
N ALA A 157 12.09 7.73 -20.42
CA ALA A 157 11.20 7.29 -21.50
C ALA A 157 10.04 8.27 -21.78
N ALA A 158 9.64 9.06 -20.80
CA ALA A 158 8.59 10.07 -20.94
C ALA A 158 9.09 11.42 -21.48
N GLY A 159 10.41 11.68 -21.51
CA GLY A 159 10.99 12.94 -21.93
C GLY A 159 12.22 13.35 -21.14
N THR A 160 12.43 14.64 -20.93
CA THR A 160 13.60 15.17 -20.22
C THR A 160 13.19 15.79 -18.88
N ILE A 161 13.92 15.47 -17.83
CA ILE A 161 13.83 16.15 -16.53
C ILE A 161 15.11 16.99 -16.36
N PRO A 162 15.03 18.33 -16.41
CA PRO A 162 16.21 19.17 -16.22
C PRO A 162 16.78 19.06 -14.80
N ARG A 163 18.08 19.27 -14.65
CA ARG A 163 18.73 19.42 -13.35
C ARG A 163 17.97 20.40 -12.47
N GLY A 164 17.80 20.04 -11.19
CA GLY A 164 17.11 20.87 -10.22
C GLY A 164 15.59 20.73 -10.22
N ARG A 165 15.01 19.95 -11.14
CA ARG A 165 13.60 19.58 -11.15
C ARG A 165 13.39 18.26 -10.38
N ILE A 166 12.19 18.04 -9.88
CA ILE A 166 11.90 16.83 -9.08
C ILE A 166 12.12 15.57 -9.90
N SER A 167 12.99 14.68 -9.40
CA SER A 167 13.33 13.37 -9.98
C SER A 167 13.06 12.21 -9.06
N HIS A 168 12.74 12.45 -7.78
CA HIS A 168 12.51 11.39 -6.81
C HIS A 168 11.53 11.86 -5.74
N PHE A 169 10.53 11.03 -5.47
CA PHE A 169 9.64 11.14 -4.32
C PHE A 169 9.89 10.00 -3.34
N ASN A 170 10.04 10.32 -2.05
CA ASN A 170 9.92 9.37 -0.96
C ASN A 170 8.59 9.64 -0.25
N TRP A 171 7.58 8.87 -0.57
CA TRP A 171 6.31 8.84 0.11
C TRP A 171 6.45 8.02 1.38
N ARG A 172 6.16 8.62 2.53
CA ARG A 172 6.35 7.95 3.82
C ARG A 172 5.19 8.21 4.76
N TRP A 173 4.67 7.11 5.31
CA TRP A 173 3.60 7.11 6.30
C TRP A 173 4.06 6.33 7.52
N ARG A 174 3.75 6.87 8.72
CA ARG A 174 4.07 6.23 10.00
C ARG A 174 2.82 6.02 10.81
N GLY A 175 2.50 4.78 11.16
CA GLY A 175 1.48 4.40 12.11
C GLY A 175 1.99 4.52 13.54
N MET A 176 1.39 5.44 14.30
CA MET A 176 1.80 5.75 15.68
C MET A 176 1.02 4.91 16.67
N VAL A 177 1.73 4.32 17.64
CA VAL A 177 1.19 3.52 18.74
C VAL A 177 2.00 3.83 20.00
N GLY A 178 1.35 4.25 21.07
CA GLY A 178 2.02 4.67 22.31
C GLY A 178 2.97 5.86 22.11
N GLY A 179 2.61 6.76 21.18
CA GLY A 179 3.42 7.92 20.84
C GLY A 179 4.67 7.63 19.99
N ALA A 180 4.94 6.37 19.63
CA ALA A 180 6.07 5.94 18.80
C ALA A 180 5.63 5.34 17.46
N PRO A 181 6.44 5.46 16.40
CA PRO A 181 6.15 4.77 15.14
C PRO A 181 6.35 3.26 15.31
N ARG A 182 5.29 2.49 15.08
CA ARG A 182 5.33 1.02 15.12
C ARG A 182 5.19 0.39 13.73
N LEU A 183 4.63 1.14 12.79
CA LEU A 183 4.49 0.76 11.39
C LEU A 183 5.04 1.88 10.52
N THR A 184 5.82 1.54 9.51
CA THR A 184 6.31 2.48 8.50
C THR A 184 6.12 1.90 7.12
N MET A 185 5.47 2.66 6.24
CA MET A 185 5.42 2.41 4.81
C MET A 185 6.23 3.51 4.12
N SER A 186 7.22 3.13 3.32
CA SER A 186 7.99 4.05 2.48
C SER A 186 7.95 3.60 1.02
N ILE A 187 7.66 4.53 0.12
CA ILE A 187 7.63 4.27 -1.32
C ILE A 187 8.56 5.27 -1.99
N HIS A 188 9.59 4.75 -2.64
CA HIS A 188 10.49 5.53 -3.46
C HIS A 188 10.08 5.39 -4.93
N TRP A 189 9.60 6.47 -5.52
CA TRP A 189 9.45 6.60 -6.96
C TRP A 189 10.59 7.48 -7.46
N TYR A 190 11.46 6.94 -8.31
CA TYR A 190 12.68 7.64 -8.70
C TYR A 190 13.00 7.53 -10.19
N MET A 191 13.68 8.55 -10.71
CA MET A 191 14.21 8.65 -12.06
C MET A 191 15.77 8.60 -12.07
N GLU A 192 16.37 8.61 -10.88
CA GLU A 192 17.81 8.41 -10.66
C GLU A 192 18.05 7.85 -9.27
N ALA A 193 19.10 7.06 -9.11
CA ALA A 193 19.44 6.43 -7.83
C ALA A 193 20.18 7.33 -6.84
N ALA A 194 20.51 8.58 -7.23
CA ALA A 194 21.39 9.49 -6.46
C ALA A 194 20.90 9.77 -5.03
N HIS A 195 19.59 9.68 -4.79
CA HIS A 195 18.97 9.94 -3.48
C HIS A 195 18.56 8.67 -2.73
N LEU A 196 18.87 7.49 -3.26
CA LEU A 196 18.64 6.22 -2.60
C LEU A 196 19.84 5.87 -1.71
N GLN A 197 19.58 5.21 -0.57
CA GLN A 197 20.65 4.68 0.29
C GLN A 197 21.37 3.51 -0.35
N ASP A 198 20.63 2.68 -1.10
CA ASP A 198 21.15 1.58 -1.91
C ASP A 198 20.92 1.96 -3.38
N PRO A 199 21.98 2.03 -4.22
CA PRO A 199 21.82 2.39 -5.62
C PRO A 199 21.13 1.30 -6.46
N ARG A 200 20.96 0.11 -5.93
CA ARG A 200 20.24 -1.01 -6.53
C ARG A 200 19.34 -1.68 -5.47
N PRO A 201 18.31 -0.96 -5.00
CA PRO A 201 17.44 -1.49 -3.98
C PRO A 201 16.59 -2.64 -4.56
N PRO A 202 16.22 -3.64 -3.75
CA PRO A 202 15.18 -4.57 -4.14
C PRO A 202 13.86 -3.82 -4.33
N LEU A 203 12.98 -4.36 -5.16
CA LEU A 203 11.67 -3.76 -5.43
C LEU A 203 10.86 -3.58 -4.13
N TRP A 204 10.85 -4.61 -3.27
CA TRP A 204 10.37 -4.49 -1.89
C TRP A 204 11.39 -5.02 -0.89
N ARG A 205 11.52 -4.28 0.20
CA ARG A 205 12.23 -4.69 1.41
C ARG A 205 11.31 -4.58 2.61
N ILE A 206 11.22 -5.63 3.40
CA ILE A 206 10.45 -5.68 4.63
C ILE A 206 11.42 -5.94 5.77
N HIS A 207 11.36 -5.10 6.80
CA HIS A 207 12.17 -5.24 7.99
C HIS A 207 11.27 -5.25 9.23
N LEU A 208 11.24 -6.37 9.91
CA LEU A 208 10.59 -6.53 11.19
C LEU A 208 11.66 -6.41 12.28
N GLN A 209 11.58 -5.36 13.08
CA GLN A 209 12.42 -5.19 14.25
C GLN A 209 11.71 -5.86 15.42
N GLY A 210 12.39 -6.80 16.07
CA GLY A 210 11.79 -7.60 17.12
C GLY A 210 12.65 -8.81 17.49
N GLN A 211 12.04 -9.82 18.07
CA GLN A 211 12.72 -11.05 18.47
C GLN A 211 11.99 -12.30 17.93
N PRO A 212 12.59 -12.99 16.94
CA PRO A 212 13.75 -12.54 16.16
C PRO A 212 13.40 -11.36 15.27
N GLY A 213 14.42 -10.62 14.83
CA GLY A 213 14.28 -9.68 13.72
C GLY A 213 14.18 -10.44 12.39
N VAL A 214 13.36 -9.93 11.44
CA VAL A 214 13.17 -10.56 10.12
C VAL A 214 13.46 -9.56 9.02
N LYS A 215 14.19 -9.97 7.98
CA LYS A 215 14.41 -9.18 6.78
C LYS A 215 14.00 -10.01 5.56
N LEU A 216 13.17 -9.42 4.71
CA LEU A 216 12.75 -10.00 3.44
C LEU A 216 13.06 -9.03 2.31
N SER A 217 13.44 -9.59 1.17
CA SER A 217 13.52 -8.87 -0.10
C SER A 217 12.67 -9.59 -1.14
N LEU A 218 11.93 -8.84 -1.94
CA LEU A 218 11.13 -9.37 -3.02
C LEU A 218 11.53 -8.67 -4.32
N GLU A 219 11.91 -9.48 -5.29
CA GLU A 219 12.11 -9.12 -6.68
C GLU A 219 11.07 -9.83 -7.53
N LEU A 220 10.69 -9.19 -8.63
CA LEU A 220 9.81 -9.78 -9.63
C LEU A 220 10.52 -9.84 -10.96
N GLU A 221 10.49 -11.00 -11.58
CA GLU A 221 11.15 -11.23 -12.86
C GLU A 221 10.15 -11.63 -13.93
N LYS A 222 10.44 -11.27 -15.17
CA LYS A 222 9.70 -11.81 -16.31
C LYS A 222 10.05 -13.28 -16.52
N ARG A 223 9.07 -14.03 -17.02
CA ARG A 223 9.34 -15.37 -17.51
C ARG A 223 10.39 -15.32 -18.62
N VAL A 224 11.31 -16.26 -18.63
CA VAL A 224 12.30 -16.39 -19.68
C VAL A 224 11.60 -16.50 -21.05
N GLY A 225 12.02 -15.62 -21.98
CA GLY A 225 11.41 -15.53 -23.32
C GLY A 225 10.16 -14.64 -23.42
N ASP A 226 9.70 -14.02 -22.34
CA ASP A 226 8.59 -13.04 -22.38
C ASP A 226 9.08 -11.71 -22.97
N ALA A 227 8.65 -11.42 -24.20
CA ALA A 227 8.96 -10.17 -24.92
C ALA A 227 7.83 -9.12 -24.80
N THR A 228 6.80 -9.33 -23.97
CA THR A 228 5.73 -8.34 -23.80
C THR A 228 6.25 -7.05 -23.18
N PRO A 229 5.66 -5.88 -23.48
CA PRO A 229 6.06 -4.62 -22.86
C PRO A 229 5.59 -4.49 -21.40
N THR A 230 4.74 -5.41 -20.92
CA THR A 230 4.19 -5.38 -19.55
C THR A 230 5.26 -5.67 -18.53
N SER A 231 5.37 -4.84 -17.49
CA SER A 231 6.36 -5.04 -16.43
C SER A 231 5.99 -6.23 -15.52
N PRO A 232 6.96 -6.83 -14.82
CA PRO A 232 6.70 -7.88 -13.84
C PRO A 232 5.70 -7.46 -12.76
N GLU A 233 5.74 -6.19 -12.33
CA GLU A 233 4.84 -5.63 -11.32
C GLU A 233 3.40 -5.58 -11.83
N GLN A 234 3.18 -5.17 -13.09
CA GLN A 234 1.85 -5.15 -13.70
C GLN A 234 1.27 -6.56 -13.83
N ILE A 235 2.11 -7.54 -14.17
CA ILE A 235 1.72 -8.95 -14.23
C ILE A 235 1.37 -9.46 -12.83
N ALA A 236 2.18 -9.15 -11.83
CA ALA A 236 1.94 -9.56 -10.45
C ALA A 236 0.68 -8.89 -9.86
N LEU A 237 0.44 -7.62 -10.17
CA LEU A 237 -0.79 -6.92 -9.79
C LEU A 237 -2.02 -7.63 -10.36
N ALA A 238 -2.01 -7.93 -11.67
CA ALA A 238 -3.08 -8.68 -12.32
C ALA A 238 -3.26 -10.07 -11.69
N GLY A 239 -2.16 -10.77 -11.42
CA GLY A 239 -2.16 -12.06 -10.73
C GLY A 239 -2.80 -12.00 -9.34
N ALA A 240 -2.45 -10.98 -8.54
CA ALA A 240 -3.03 -10.79 -7.21
C ALA A 240 -4.56 -10.59 -7.25
N VAL A 241 -5.05 -9.83 -8.24
CA VAL A 241 -6.50 -9.61 -8.45
C VAL A 241 -7.19 -10.89 -8.91
N VAL A 242 -6.66 -11.54 -9.94
CA VAL A 242 -7.26 -12.77 -10.50
C VAL A 242 -7.32 -13.89 -9.46
N ASN A 243 -6.25 -14.07 -8.70
CA ASN A 243 -6.20 -15.08 -7.63
C ASN A 243 -7.13 -14.78 -6.45
N ALA A 244 -7.58 -13.54 -6.30
CA ALA A 244 -8.56 -13.17 -5.27
C ALA A 244 -10.01 -13.53 -5.69
N ILE A 245 -10.32 -13.66 -6.97
CA ILE A 245 -11.67 -13.90 -7.50
C ILE A 245 -12.38 -15.08 -6.83
N PRO A 246 -11.80 -16.30 -6.76
CA PRO A 246 -12.52 -17.44 -6.19
C PRO A 246 -12.97 -17.22 -4.74
N ARG A 247 -12.12 -16.54 -3.96
CA ARG A 247 -12.41 -16.24 -2.55
C ARG A 247 -13.49 -15.16 -2.42
N VAL A 248 -13.46 -14.15 -3.26
CA VAL A 248 -14.44 -13.05 -3.26
C VAL A 248 -15.81 -13.59 -3.65
N CYS A 249 -15.90 -14.39 -4.71
CA CYS A 249 -17.15 -15.00 -5.17
C CYS A 249 -17.72 -16.03 -4.17
N ALA A 250 -16.89 -16.67 -3.36
CA ALA A 250 -17.31 -17.64 -2.35
C ALA A 250 -17.63 -17.00 -0.98
N ALA A 251 -17.34 -15.72 -0.79
CA ALA A 251 -17.56 -15.05 0.48
C ALA A 251 -19.04 -14.69 0.70
N PRO A 252 -19.51 -14.63 1.94
CA PRO A 252 -20.83 -14.07 2.22
C PRO A 252 -20.90 -12.59 1.83
N PRO A 253 -22.09 -12.08 1.46
CA PRO A 253 -22.27 -10.69 1.07
C PRO A 253 -21.76 -9.71 2.13
N GLY A 254 -20.94 -8.75 1.73
CA GLY A 254 -20.35 -7.77 2.63
C GLY A 254 -18.99 -7.28 2.20
N VAL A 255 -18.34 -6.50 3.07
CA VAL A 255 -16.95 -6.06 2.88
C VAL A 255 -16.00 -7.13 3.42
N LEU A 256 -15.27 -7.77 2.53
CA LEU A 256 -14.37 -8.87 2.87
C LEU A 256 -13.05 -8.34 3.42
N THR A 257 -12.80 -8.59 4.69
CA THR A 257 -11.48 -8.38 5.30
C THR A 257 -10.63 -9.63 5.09
N ARG A 258 -9.42 -9.46 4.57
CA ARG A 258 -8.49 -10.56 4.38
C ARG A 258 -7.84 -10.93 5.72
N ALA A 259 -8.14 -12.10 6.22
CA ALA A 259 -7.44 -12.66 7.36
C ALA A 259 -6.09 -13.25 6.93
N ILE A 260 -5.04 -12.96 7.68
CA ILE A 260 -3.71 -13.58 7.59
C ILE A 260 -3.62 -14.66 8.67
N ALA A 261 -3.23 -15.87 8.29
CA ALA A 261 -3.04 -16.95 9.25
C ALA A 261 -1.83 -16.64 10.15
N THR A 262 -2.05 -16.67 11.47
CA THR A 262 -1.01 -16.59 12.51
C THR A 262 -0.06 -15.38 12.43
N PRO A 263 -0.53 -14.13 12.22
CA PRO A 263 0.32 -12.96 12.39
C PRO A 263 0.69 -12.78 13.88
N TYR A 264 1.71 -11.99 14.16
CA TYR A 264 2.00 -11.54 15.52
C TYR A 264 0.76 -10.90 16.17
N GLN A 265 0.57 -11.17 17.47
CA GLN A 265 -0.53 -10.62 18.25
C GLN A 265 0.01 -9.85 19.46
N HIS A 266 -0.10 -8.53 19.42
CA HIS A 266 0.47 -7.64 20.43
C HIS A 266 -0.10 -7.89 21.83
N GLY A 267 -1.41 -8.02 21.97
CA GLY A 267 -2.06 -8.25 23.25
C GLY A 267 -1.61 -9.55 23.94
N TYR A 268 -1.32 -10.61 23.16
CA TYR A 268 -0.80 -11.87 23.68
C TYR A 268 0.65 -11.73 24.18
N ALA A 269 1.48 -11.05 23.40
CA ALA A 269 2.90 -10.88 23.72
C ALA A 269 3.13 -9.90 24.87
N SER A 270 2.25 -8.92 25.09
CA SER A 270 2.33 -7.95 26.20
C SER A 270 1.97 -8.55 27.56
N GLY A 271 1.62 -9.85 27.62
CA GLY A 271 1.26 -10.52 28.87
C GLY A 271 -0.19 -10.33 29.30
N ASP A 272 -1.00 -9.66 28.50
CA ASP A 272 -2.43 -9.64 28.67
C ASP A 272 -2.97 -11.07 28.50
N ARG A 273 -3.74 -11.55 29.46
CA ARG A 273 -4.24 -12.91 29.43
C ARG A 273 -5.07 -13.11 28.17
N TYR A 274 -4.71 -14.11 27.38
CA TYR A 274 -5.54 -14.58 26.29
C TYR A 274 -6.93 -14.91 26.82
N VAL A 275 -7.90 -14.14 26.41
CA VAL A 275 -9.31 -14.48 26.58
C VAL A 275 -9.75 -15.07 25.24
N PRO A 276 -10.06 -16.38 25.16
CA PRO A 276 -10.54 -16.97 23.91
C PRO A 276 -11.84 -16.25 23.52
N PRO A 277 -12.06 -16.03 22.20
CA PRO A 277 -13.33 -15.49 21.73
C PRO A 277 -14.45 -16.38 22.25
N GLN A 278 -15.41 -15.77 22.91
CA GLN A 278 -16.64 -16.46 23.30
C GLN A 278 -17.38 -16.79 22.00
N GLY A 279 -17.55 -18.06 21.70
CA GLY A 279 -18.17 -18.61 20.51
C GLY A 279 -19.63 -18.19 20.31
#